data_07ad13b0e65ac9878861185acd2b8953
#
_entry.id   07ad13b0e65ac9878861185acd2b8953
#
_cell.length_a   1.000
_cell.length_b   1.000
_cell.length_c   1.000
_cell.angle_alpha   90.00
_cell.angle_beta   90.00
_cell.angle_gamma   90.00
#
_symmetry.space_group_name_H-M   'P 1'
#
loop_
_entity.id
_entity.type
_entity.pdbx_description
1 polymer ?
#
loop_
_entity_poly.entity_id
_entity_poly.type
_entity_poly.pdbx_seq_one_letter_code
_entity_poly.pdbx_strand_id
1 'polypeptide(L)'
;RDRYICIPKSEKNLKSGTVTIGVSETALHLFLLPKLEKFHKLYPHIKLKISNHSTPQAIKALRKGFVDFSIVTTPLYCEHPLQSQRLCSFRDILIGGPSYRDIGFSPKRLRDLQDFPFISLNEGTATRNFYEKYFYQNQLVFSPDMETATTNQILSLVQHDLGIGFCPEALAKDYLDRGEIIEIPVKEHSNPRDICLLTDSTRPIGIAGKKLLEILMDSEG
;
A
#
# COMPACT_ATOMS: atom_id res chain seq x y z
N ARG A 1 12.51 -31.07 14.05
CA ARG A 1 11.66 -32.05 13.31
C ARG A 1 10.86 -31.24 12.30
N ASP A 2 11.39 -31.14 11.09
CA ASP A 2 10.78 -30.45 9.97
C ASP A 2 9.51 -31.21 9.54
N ARG A 3 8.36 -30.58 9.70
CA ARG A 3 7.12 -31.06 9.08
C ARG A 3 7.17 -30.63 7.61
N TYR A 4 7.63 -31.51 6.75
CA TYR A 4 7.40 -31.38 5.31
C TYR A 4 5.89 -31.45 5.07
N ILE A 5 5.29 -30.31 4.69
CA ILE A 5 3.93 -30.27 4.18
C ILE A 5 4.00 -30.98 2.81
N CYS A 6 3.42 -32.18 2.77
CA CYS A 6 3.31 -32.97 1.53
C CYS A 6 2.24 -32.33 0.65
N ILE A 7 2.66 -31.43 -0.27
CA ILE A 7 1.76 -30.90 -1.30
C ILE A 7 1.52 -32.04 -2.30
N PRO A 8 0.25 -32.34 -2.66
CA PRO A 8 -0.05 -33.40 -3.62
C PRO A 8 0.69 -33.18 -4.95
N LYS A 9 1.29 -34.21 -5.49
CA LYS A 9 2.09 -34.19 -6.73
C LYS A 9 1.35 -33.64 -7.96
N SER A 10 0.02 -33.61 -7.97
CA SER A 10 -0.81 -33.09 -9.06
C SER A 10 -0.84 -31.56 -9.14
N GLU A 11 -0.48 -30.83 -8.07
CA GLU A 11 -0.55 -29.36 -8.03
C GLU A 11 0.73 -28.66 -8.49
N LYS A 12 1.88 -29.37 -8.53
CA LYS A 12 3.17 -28.83 -9.01
C LYS A 12 3.27 -28.69 -10.52
N ASN A 13 2.24 -29.05 -11.30
CA ASN A 13 2.31 -29.14 -12.76
C ASN A 13 1.65 -27.97 -13.50
N LEU A 14 1.53 -26.77 -12.88
CA LEU A 14 1.11 -25.58 -13.62
C LEU A 14 2.29 -25.12 -14.51
N LYS A 15 2.31 -25.59 -15.76
CA LYS A 15 3.46 -25.41 -16.70
C LYS A 15 3.42 -24.09 -17.45
N SER A 16 2.29 -23.37 -17.46
CA SER A 16 2.13 -22.10 -18.16
C SER A 16 0.94 -21.32 -17.66
N GLY A 17 0.94 -20.04 -17.88
CA GLY A 17 -0.15 -19.12 -17.53
C GLY A 17 0.38 -17.71 -17.30
N THR A 18 -0.54 -16.77 -17.21
CA THR A 18 -0.24 -15.37 -16.88
C THR A 18 -1.22 -14.93 -15.80
N VAL A 19 -0.73 -14.22 -14.79
CA VAL A 19 -1.54 -13.52 -13.79
C VAL A 19 -1.28 -12.04 -13.92
N THR A 20 -2.35 -11.26 -14.08
CA THR A 20 -2.30 -9.80 -14.20
C THR A 20 -2.83 -9.16 -12.92
N ILE A 21 -2.03 -8.32 -12.28
CA ILE A 21 -2.31 -7.76 -10.96
C ILE A 21 -2.22 -6.24 -11.02
N GLY A 22 -3.28 -5.56 -10.58
CA GLY A 22 -3.23 -4.14 -10.27
C GLY A 22 -2.88 -3.96 -8.79
N VAL A 23 -1.85 -3.19 -8.46
CA VAL A 23 -1.42 -3.03 -7.07
C VAL A 23 -0.98 -1.61 -6.78
N SER A 24 -1.34 -1.08 -5.61
CA SER A 24 -0.74 0.17 -5.13
C SER A 24 0.69 -0.10 -4.62
N GLU A 25 1.57 0.88 -4.74
CA GLU A 25 2.96 0.75 -4.29
C GLU A 25 3.03 0.34 -2.80
N THR A 26 2.23 0.95 -1.95
CA THR A 26 2.14 0.59 -0.53
C THR A 26 1.76 -0.88 -0.33
N ALA A 27 0.71 -1.34 -1.03
CA ALA A 27 0.27 -2.74 -0.93
C ALA A 27 1.31 -3.73 -1.49
N LEU A 28 2.02 -3.34 -2.54
CA LEU A 28 3.12 -4.14 -3.09
C LEU A 28 4.20 -4.38 -2.03
N HIS A 29 4.71 -3.31 -1.44
CA HIS A 29 5.85 -3.40 -0.51
C HIS A 29 5.47 -3.97 0.86
N LEU A 30 4.30 -3.62 1.41
CA LEU A 30 3.91 -4.07 2.75
C LEU A 30 3.34 -5.50 2.78
N PHE A 31 2.78 -5.97 1.67
CA PHE A 31 2.03 -7.23 1.69
C PHE A 31 2.41 -8.19 0.55
N LEU A 32 2.44 -7.70 -0.70
CA LEU A 32 2.43 -8.59 -1.86
C LEU A 32 3.79 -9.23 -2.15
N LEU A 33 4.91 -8.51 -1.98
CA LEU A 33 6.25 -9.00 -2.36
C LEU A 33 6.61 -10.35 -1.75
N PRO A 34 6.47 -10.61 -0.44
CA PRO A 34 6.80 -11.92 0.14
C PRO A 34 5.91 -13.04 -0.40
N LYS A 35 4.65 -12.73 -0.69
CA LYS A 35 3.70 -13.69 -1.27
C LYS A 35 4.05 -14.03 -2.73
N LEU A 36 4.49 -13.04 -3.51
CA LEU A 36 4.99 -13.26 -4.87
C LEU A 36 6.27 -14.10 -4.89
N GLU A 37 7.18 -13.87 -3.94
CA GLU A 37 8.38 -14.69 -3.78
C GLU A 37 8.01 -16.17 -3.55
N LYS A 38 7.10 -16.43 -2.61
CA LYS A 38 6.57 -17.78 -2.32
C LYS A 38 5.92 -18.39 -3.57
N PHE A 39 5.08 -17.61 -4.27
CA PHE A 39 4.40 -18.05 -5.48
C PHE A 39 5.39 -18.40 -6.60
N HIS A 40 6.37 -17.55 -6.85
CA HIS A 40 7.36 -17.76 -7.91
C HIS A 40 8.23 -19.00 -7.64
N LYS A 41 8.59 -19.28 -6.39
CA LYS A 41 9.30 -20.51 -6.00
C LYS A 41 8.47 -21.77 -6.30
N LEU A 42 7.14 -21.70 -6.11
CA LEU A 42 6.25 -22.83 -6.37
C LEU A 42 5.89 -22.99 -7.86
N TYR A 43 5.76 -21.87 -8.58
CA TYR A 43 5.27 -21.82 -9.96
C TYR A 43 6.18 -20.96 -10.85
N PRO A 44 7.45 -21.34 -11.08
CA PRO A 44 8.44 -20.50 -11.74
C PRO A 44 8.15 -20.21 -13.22
N HIS A 45 7.26 -20.99 -13.83
CA HIS A 45 6.89 -20.84 -15.26
C HIS A 45 5.66 -19.94 -15.48
N ILE A 46 5.03 -19.46 -14.41
CA ILE A 46 3.89 -18.55 -14.51
C ILE A 46 4.40 -17.11 -14.71
N LYS A 47 3.86 -16.44 -15.71
CA LYS A 47 4.15 -15.04 -15.97
C LYS A 47 3.33 -14.15 -15.03
N LEU A 48 3.98 -13.19 -14.38
CA LEU A 48 3.35 -12.17 -13.58
C LEU A 48 3.41 -10.83 -14.32
N LYS A 49 2.26 -10.18 -14.51
CA LYS A 49 2.16 -8.80 -15.00
C LYS A 49 1.64 -7.94 -13.86
N ILE A 50 2.48 -7.05 -13.36
CA ILE A 50 2.18 -6.20 -12.21
C ILE A 50 2.12 -4.76 -12.69
N SER A 51 0.99 -4.10 -12.44
CA SER A 51 0.76 -2.70 -12.80
C SER A 51 0.58 -1.88 -11.55
N ASN A 52 1.32 -0.77 -11.43
CA ASN A 52 1.12 0.17 -10.34
C ASN A 52 -0.14 1.02 -10.59
N HIS A 53 -1.07 0.98 -9.65
CA HIS A 53 -2.33 1.71 -9.72
C HIS A 53 -2.66 2.37 -8.38
N SER A 54 -3.18 3.61 -8.42
CA SER A 54 -3.95 4.13 -7.29
C SER A 54 -5.24 3.32 -7.12
N THR A 55 -5.87 3.39 -5.94
CA THR A 55 -7.12 2.63 -5.69
C THR A 55 -8.21 2.91 -6.75
N PRO A 56 -8.52 4.16 -7.15
CA PRO A 56 -9.48 4.39 -8.22
C PRO A 56 -9.05 3.82 -9.58
N GLN A 57 -7.76 3.88 -9.90
CA GLN A 57 -7.23 3.30 -11.15
C GLN A 57 -7.35 1.77 -11.16
N ALA A 58 -7.07 1.12 -10.02
CA ALA A 58 -7.20 -0.32 -9.86
C ALA A 58 -8.65 -0.80 -10.02
N ILE A 59 -9.61 -0.08 -9.42
CA ILE A 59 -11.05 -0.34 -9.60
C ILE A 59 -11.43 -0.26 -11.08
N LYS A 60 -10.98 0.78 -11.78
CA LYS A 60 -11.25 0.97 -13.20
C LYS A 60 -10.63 -0.13 -14.07
N ALA A 61 -9.38 -0.52 -13.77
CA ALA A 61 -8.69 -1.58 -14.50
C ALA A 61 -9.38 -2.94 -14.31
N LEU A 62 -9.82 -3.24 -13.07
CA LEU A 62 -10.55 -4.45 -12.76
C LEU A 62 -11.91 -4.51 -13.47
N ARG A 63 -12.69 -3.42 -13.43
CA ARG A 63 -13.98 -3.32 -14.15
C ARG A 63 -13.83 -3.54 -15.64
N LYS A 64 -12.73 -3.08 -16.25
CA LYS A 64 -12.44 -3.27 -17.68
C LYS A 64 -11.82 -4.63 -18.00
N GLY A 65 -11.49 -5.44 -17.01
CA GLY A 65 -10.85 -6.75 -17.20
C GLY A 65 -9.40 -6.68 -17.64
N PHE A 66 -8.71 -5.58 -17.37
CA PHE A 66 -7.29 -5.44 -17.66
C PHE A 66 -6.40 -6.15 -16.65
N VAL A 67 -6.94 -6.46 -15.49
CA VAL A 67 -6.28 -7.23 -14.43
C VAL A 67 -7.21 -8.32 -13.92
N ASP A 68 -6.64 -9.41 -13.43
CA ASP A 68 -7.38 -10.54 -12.84
C ASP A 68 -7.93 -10.18 -11.46
N PHE A 69 -7.14 -9.46 -10.68
CA PHE A 69 -7.52 -8.89 -9.40
C PHE A 69 -6.61 -7.71 -9.04
N SER A 70 -6.97 -6.98 -8.00
CA SER A 70 -6.17 -5.85 -7.53
C SER A 70 -5.94 -5.90 -6.03
N ILE A 71 -4.82 -5.34 -5.56
CA ILE A 71 -4.50 -5.19 -4.15
C ILE A 71 -4.19 -3.73 -3.88
N VAL A 72 -5.02 -3.09 -3.08
CA VAL A 72 -5.01 -1.63 -2.91
C VAL A 72 -5.20 -1.24 -1.45
N THR A 73 -5.07 0.05 -1.16
CA THR A 73 -5.24 0.60 0.18
C THR A 73 -6.56 1.37 0.31
N THR A 74 -7.11 1.39 1.54
CA THR A 74 -8.25 2.24 1.89
C THR A 74 -7.84 3.72 1.96
N PRO A 75 -8.81 4.68 1.82
CA PRO A 75 -10.24 4.48 1.65
C PRO A 75 -10.59 3.82 0.31
N LEU A 76 -11.60 2.97 0.36
CA LEU A 76 -12.03 2.14 -0.75
C LEU A 76 -13.54 2.10 -0.76
N TYR A 77 -14.13 2.39 -1.92
CA TYR A 77 -15.54 2.17 -2.18
C TYR A 77 -15.69 1.35 -3.46
N CYS A 78 -16.33 0.21 -3.37
CA CYS A 78 -16.65 -0.61 -4.53
C CYS A 78 -18.06 -1.19 -4.39
N GLU A 79 -18.74 -1.30 -5.52
CA GLU A 79 -20.08 -1.86 -5.64
C GLU A 79 -20.04 -3.12 -6.49
N HIS A 80 -21.05 -3.95 -6.31
CA HIS A 80 -21.26 -5.10 -7.19
C HIS A 80 -21.06 -4.71 -8.68
N PRO A 81 -20.36 -5.50 -9.49
CA PRO A 81 -19.87 -6.87 -9.22
C PRO A 81 -18.53 -6.95 -8.49
N LEU A 82 -17.90 -5.82 -8.16
CA LEU A 82 -16.65 -5.83 -7.43
C LEU A 82 -16.87 -6.19 -5.96
N GLN A 83 -15.95 -6.97 -5.43
CA GLN A 83 -15.91 -7.37 -4.04
C GLN A 83 -14.57 -6.98 -3.44
N SER A 84 -14.58 -6.57 -2.18
CA SER A 84 -13.38 -6.26 -1.43
C SER A 84 -13.25 -7.16 -0.23
N GLN A 85 -12.03 -7.61 0.03
CA GLN A 85 -11.66 -8.37 1.22
C GLN A 85 -10.44 -7.75 1.87
N ARG A 86 -10.54 -7.43 3.17
CA ARG A 86 -9.41 -6.96 3.95
C ARG A 86 -8.37 -8.06 4.12
N LEU A 87 -7.11 -7.74 3.84
CA LEU A 87 -5.96 -8.62 4.02
C LEU A 87 -5.19 -8.31 5.30
N CYS A 88 -4.83 -7.07 5.52
CA CYS A 88 -4.16 -6.60 6.73
C CYS A 88 -4.38 -5.08 6.92
N SER A 89 -3.95 -4.58 8.08
CA SER A 89 -3.98 -3.16 8.40
C SER A 89 -2.57 -2.62 8.57
N PHE A 90 -2.39 -1.32 8.36
CA PHE A 90 -1.14 -0.61 8.59
C PHE A 90 -1.40 0.78 9.16
N ARG A 91 -0.39 1.37 9.76
CA ARG A 91 -0.42 2.71 10.33
C ARG A 91 0.48 3.62 9.51
N ASP A 92 0.01 4.83 9.25
CA ASP A 92 0.84 5.91 8.72
C ASP A 92 1.43 6.73 9.87
N ILE A 93 2.61 7.26 9.67
CA ILE A 93 3.29 8.22 10.53
C ILE A 93 3.66 9.47 9.73
N LEU A 94 3.80 10.60 10.41
CA LEU A 94 4.37 11.80 9.83
C LEU A 94 5.89 11.76 9.96
N ILE A 95 6.59 12.03 8.88
CA ILE A 95 8.05 12.01 8.81
C ILE A 95 8.60 13.35 8.30
N GLY A 96 9.79 13.67 8.75
CA GLY A 96 10.59 14.79 8.27
C GLY A 96 12.03 14.36 8.03
N GLY A 97 12.75 15.14 7.25
CA GLY A 97 14.19 14.95 7.06
C GLY A 97 15.01 15.38 8.28
N PRO A 98 16.36 15.26 8.21
CA PRO A 98 17.24 15.57 9.33
C PRO A 98 17.14 17.00 9.85
N SER A 99 16.80 17.97 8.99
CA SER A 99 16.64 19.39 9.39
C SER A 99 15.39 19.63 10.26
N TYR A 100 14.43 18.70 10.26
CA TYR A 100 13.21 18.75 11.08
C TYR A 100 13.39 18.10 12.47
N ARG A 101 14.60 17.72 12.86
CA ARG A 101 14.85 16.97 14.10
C ARG A 101 14.28 17.66 15.34
N ASP A 102 14.37 18.98 15.41
CA ASP A 102 13.91 19.75 16.58
C ASP A 102 12.39 19.66 16.79
N ILE A 103 11.60 19.54 15.72
CA ILE A 103 10.16 19.38 15.84
C ILE A 103 9.74 17.94 16.18
N GLY A 104 10.61 16.96 15.99
CA GLY A 104 10.37 15.56 16.30
C GLY A 104 10.45 15.21 17.81
N PHE A 105 11.04 16.09 18.64
CA PHE A 105 11.25 15.81 20.07
C PHE A 105 9.99 15.79 20.92
N SER A 106 8.89 16.38 20.46
CA SER A 106 7.64 16.41 21.22
C SER A 106 6.43 16.36 20.29
N PRO A 107 5.31 15.76 20.75
CA PRO A 107 4.09 15.69 19.94
C PRO A 107 3.57 17.06 19.53
N LYS A 108 3.33 17.26 18.25
CA LYS A 108 2.80 18.49 17.64
C LYS A 108 1.32 18.37 17.37
N ARG A 109 0.61 19.50 17.39
CA ARG A 109 -0.75 19.56 16.86
C ARG A 109 -0.70 19.73 15.34
N LEU A 110 -1.63 19.15 14.60
CA LEU A 110 -1.71 19.32 13.15
C LEU A 110 -1.71 20.79 12.73
N ARG A 111 -2.39 21.66 13.49
CA ARG A 111 -2.42 23.10 13.21
C ARG A 111 -1.05 23.76 13.26
N ASP A 112 -0.19 23.29 14.16
CA ASP A 112 1.17 23.85 14.34
C ASP A 112 2.12 23.40 13.21
N LEU A 113 1.70 22.43 12.41
CA LEU A 113 2.46 21.89 11.29
C LEU A 113 2.06 22.48 9.93
N GLN A 114 1.00 23.30 9.87
CA GLN A 114 0.51 23.86 8.61
C GLN A 114 1.46 24.84 7.94
N ASP A 115 2.40 25.43 8.68
CA ASP A 115 3.42 26.35 8.16
C ASP A 115 4.62 25.61 7.55
N PHE A 116 4.68 24.28 7.69
CA PHE A 116 5.74 23.48 7.07
C PHE A 116 5.29 23.00 5.68
N PRO A 117 6.22 22.88 4.72
CA PRO A 117 5.88 22.35 3.41
C PRO A 117 5.49 20.88 3.52
N PHE A 118 4.26 20.56 3.11
CA PHE A 118 3.76 19.18 3.05
C PHE A 118 4.01 18.55 1.68
N ILE A 119 4.41 17.29 1.71
CA ILE A 119 4.56 16.41 0.55
C ILE A 119 3.48 15.34 0.62
N SER A 120 2.72 15.16 -0.44
CA SER A 120 1.63 14.19 -0.51
C SER A 120 1.55 13.49 -1.87
N LEU A 121 0.71 12.48 -1.95
CA LEU A 121 0.34 11.92 -3.24
C LEU A 121 -0.59 12.87 -4.01
N ASN A 122 -0.60 12.70 -5.33
CA ASN A 122 -1.43 13.48 -6.24
C ASN A 122 -2.90 13.46 -5.82
N GLU A 123 -3.59 14.55 -6.14
CA GLU A 123 -5.02 14.67 -5.98
C GLU A 123 -5.77 13.52 -6.70
N GLY A 124 -6.89 13.09 -6.13
CA GLY A 124 -7.69 11.98 -6.66
C GLY A 124 -7.18 10.58 -6.28
N THR A 125 -6.09 10.45 -5.54
CA THR A 125 -5.69 9.17 -4.96
C THR A 125 -6.44 8.89 -3.65
N ALA A 126 -6.63 7.60 -3.31
CA ALA A 126 -7.28 7.24 -2.05
C ALA A 126 -6.50 7.75 -0.83
N THR A 127 -5.19 7.72 -0.89
CA THR A 127 -4.30 8.23 0.17
C THR A 127 -4.48 9.74 0.36
N ARG A 128 -4.53 10.53 -0.73
CA ARG A 128 -4.78 11.96 -0.66
C ARG A 128 -6.13 12.26 -0.04
N ASN A 129 -7.19 11.58 -0.48
CA ASN A 129 -8.54 11.71 0.08
C ASN A 129 -8.57 11.37 1.58
N PHE A 130 -7.79 10.38 2.01
CA PHE A 130 -7.67 10.03 3.43
C PHE A 130 -7.13 11.20 4.26
N TYR A 131 -6.05 11.86 3.81
CA TYR A 131 -5.45 12.98 4.54
C TYR A 131 -6.30 14.24 4.47
N GLU A 132 -6.94 14.53 3.35
CA GLU A 132 -7.90 15.63 3.25
C GLU A 132 -9.03 15.47 4.27
N LYS A 133 -9.59 14.24 4.40
CA LYS A 133 -10.59 13.93 5.40
C LYS A 133 -10.04 14.03 6.83
N TYR A 134 -8.84 13.55 7.08
CA TYR A 134 -8.20 13.61 8.39
C TYR A 134 -7.99 15.07 8.85
N PHE A 135 -7.49 15.93 7.98
CA PHE A 135 -7.35 17.36 8.26
C PHE A 135 -8.72 18.04 8.46
N TYR A 136 -9.67 17.75 7.59
CA TYR A 136 -11.03 18.29 7.70
C TYR A 136 -11.72 17.93 9.02
N GLN A 137 -11.57 16.70 9.48
CA GLN A 137 -12.09 16.26 10.78
C GLN A 137 -11.47 17.02 11.97
N ASN A 138 -10.28 17.56 11.79
CA ASN A 138 -9.59 18.41 12.76
C ASN A 138 -9.76 19.93 12.47
N GLN A 139 -10.75 20.29 11.63
CA GLN A 139 -11.08 21.67 11.26
C GLN A 139 -9.94 22.39 10.54
N LEU A 140 -9.17 21.66 9.77
CA LEU A 140 -8.04 22.14 8.97
C LEU A 140 -8.24 21.78 7.49
N VAL A 141 -7.54 22.50 6.63
CA VAL A 141 -7.46 22.20 5.20
C VAL A 141 -6.10 21.58 4.90
N PHE A 142 -6.10 20.45 4.18
CA PHE A 142 -4.88 19.83 3.71
C PHE A 142 -4.50 20.39 2.35
N SER A 143 -3.44 21.18 2.30
CA SER A 143 -2.92 21.80 1.07
C SER A 143 -1.42 21.50 0.97
N PRO A 144 -1.02 20.40 0.34
CA PRO A 144 0.38 20.07 0.18
C PRO A 144 1.06 21.01 -0.81
N ASP A 145 2.34 21.31 -0.55
CA ASP A 145 3.20 22.15 -1.38
C ASP A 145 3.83 21.34 -2.52
N MET A 146 3.95 20.01 -2.32
CA MET A 146 4.51 19.10 -3.32
C MET A 146 3.63 17.87 -3.46
N GLU A 147 3.43 17.47 -4.70
CA GLU A 147 2.65 16.30 -5.04
C GLU A 147 3.48 15.28 -5.83
N THR A 148 3.32 14.01 -5.50
CA THR A 148 4.04 12.91 -6.14
C THR A 148 3.10 11.76 -6.51
N ALA A 149 3.58 10.85 -7.37
CA ALA A 149 2.79 9.70 -7.80
C ALA A 149 2.83 8.52 -6.81
N THR A 150 3.90 8.37 -6.04
CA THR A 150 4.14 7.18 -5.21
C THR A 150 4.67 7.51 -3.82
N THR A 151 4.43 6.60 -2.87
CA THR A 151 4.88 6.74 -1.47
C THR A 151 6.41 6.74 -1.36
N ASN A 152 7.13 5.98 -2.19
CA ASN A 152 8.59 5.99 -2.20
C ASN A 152 9.16 7.34 -2.62
N GLN A 153 8.46 8.08 -3.50
CA GLN A 153 8.85 9.45 -3.84
C GLN A 153 8.67 10.40 -2.66
N ILE A 154 7.63 10.22 -1.83
CA ILE A 154 7.48 10.99 -0.58
C ILE A 154 8.69 10.75 0.33
N LEU A 155 9.07 9.49 0.58
CA LEU A 155 10.23 9.12 1.39
C LEU A 155 11.51 9.80 0.88
N SER A 156 11.75 9.74 -0.44
CA SER A 156 12.94 10.34 -1.06
C SER A 156 12.98 11.86 -0.91
N LEU A 157 11.85 12.54 -1.11
CA LEU A 157 11.75 14.00 -0.96
C LEU A 157 11.93 14.45 0.49
N VAL A 158 11.33 13.71 1.43
CA VAL A 158 11.48 13.97 2.87
C VAL A 158 12.94 13.76 3.31
N GLN A 159 13.59 12.69 2.86
CA GLN A 159 15.01 12.42 3.14
C GLN A 159 15.93 13.55 2.69
N HIS A 160 15.56 14.29 1.65
CA HIS A 160 16.29 15.45 1.12
C HIS A 160 15.83 16.79 1.71
N ASP A 161 15.12 16.77 2.84
CA ASP A 161 14.67 17.98 3.57
C ASP A 161 13.74 18.91 2.79
N LEU A 162 13.01 18.39 1.78
CA LEU A 162 12.10 19.19 0.98
C LEU A 162 10.77 19.48 1.66
N GLY A 163 10.46 18.79 2.76
CA GLY A 163 9.25 18.99 3.53
C GLY A 163 8.97 17.80 4.45
N ILE A 164 7.75 17.80 5.00
CA ILE A 164 7.23 16.74 5.83
C ILE A 164 6.11 15.99 5.09
N GLY A 165 5.93 14.72 5.39
CA GLY A 165 4.92 13.92 4.69
C GLY A 165 4.50 12.69 5.50
N PHE A 166 3.32 12.18 5.20
CA PHE A 166 2.83 10.93 5.78
C PHE A 166 3.25 9.75 4.94
N CYS A 167 3.67 8.68 5.60
CA CYS A 167 3.93 7.39 4.95
C CYS A 167 3.67 6.23 5.91
N PRO A 168 3.48 5.01 5.40
CA PRO A 168 3.39 3.82 6.23
C PRO A 168 4.64 3.64 7.10
N GLU A 169 4.42 3.44 8.40
CA GLU A 169 5.50 3.25 9.39
C GLU A 169 6.47 2.15 8.97
N ALA A 170 5.95 1.03 8.46
CA ALA A 170 6.78 -0.09 8.04
C ALA A 170 7.71 0.25 6.86
N LEU A 171 7.33 1.16 5.97
CA LEU A 171 8.20 1.64 4.88
C LEU A 171 9.24 2.65 5.37
N ALA A 172 8.91 3.42 6.39
CA ALA A 172 9.82 4.40 6.99
C ALA A 172 10.89 3.76 7.89
N LYS A 173 10.64 2.56 8.42
CA LYS A 173 11.43 1.93 9.49
C LYS A 173 12.93 1.93 9.22
N ASP A 174 13.36 1.44 8.07
CA ASP A 174 14.80 1.35 7.76
C ASP A 174 15.46 2.73 7.67
N TYR A 175 14.75 3.73 7.18
CA TYR A 175 15.23 5.12 7.11
C TYR A 175 15.31 5.76 8.49
N LEU A 176 14.33 5.48 9.37
CA LEU A 176 14.35 5.90 10.78
C LEU A 176 15.52 5.26 11.53
N ASP A 177 15.72 3.97 11.38
CA ASP A 177 16.79 3.21 12.04
C ASP A 177 18.20 3.71 11.64
N ARG A 178 18.35 4.19 10.39
CA ARG A 178 19.59 4.81 9.90
C ARG A 178 19.71 6.31 10.20
N GLY A 179 18.69 6.93 10.77
CA GLY A 179 18.65 8.35 11.09
C GLY A 179 18.59 9.26 9.85
N GLU A 180 18.19 8.73 8.71
CA GLU A 180 18.03 9.46 7.45
C GLU A 180 16.77 10.32 7.42
N ILE A 181 15.78 9.95 8.22
CA ILE A 181 14.53 10.68 8.48
C ILE A 181 14.22 10.60 9.97
N ILE A 182 13.26 11.41 10.42
CA ILE A 182 12.73 11.38 11.78
C ILE A 182 11.22 11.24 11.77
N GLU A 183 10.64 10.63 12.81
CA GLU A 183 9.20 10.69 13.05
C GLU A 183 8.86 12.02 13.73
N ILE A 184 7.77 12.64 13.29
CA ILE A 184 7.16 13.80 13.91
C ILE A 184 5.87 13.34 14.58
N PRO A 185 5.86 13.12 15.91
CA PRO A 185 4.67 12.65 16.59
C PRO A 185 3.54 13.68 16.49
N VAL A 186 2.35 13.23 16.11
CA VAL A 186 1.15 14.07 15.99
C VAL A 186 0.17 13.73 17.10
N LYS A 187 -0.43 14.76 17.73
CA LYS A 187 -1.39 14.60 18.85
C LYS A 187 -2.74 14.08 18.39
N GLU A 188 -3.19 14.53 17.22
CA GLU A 188 -4.45 14.10 16.64
C GLU A 188 -4.33 12.66 16.13
N HIS A 189 -5.24 11.81 16.58
CA HIS A 189 -5.25 10.41 16.18
C HIS A 189 -5.68 10.25 14.72
N SER A 190 -4.90 9.51 13.94
CA SER A 190 -5.31 9.04 12.62
C SER A 190 -5.70 7.56 12.68
N ASN A 191 -6.77 7.20 11.98
CA ASN A 191 -7.18 5.81 11.89
C ASN A 191 -6.18 4.98 11.08
N PRO A 192 -5.97 3.70 11.44
CA PRO A 192 -5.21 2.80 10.59
C PRO A 192 -5.93 2.63 9.24
N ARG A 193 -5.15 2.28 8.23
CA ARG A 193 -5.63 1.99 6.88
C ARG A 193 -5.48 0.50 6.61
N ASP A 194 -6.27 -0.01 5.67
CA ASP A 194 -6.25 -1.42 5.31
C ASP A 194 -5.67 -1.64 3.91
N ILE A 195 -5.05 -2.79 3.73
CA ILE A 195 -4.74 -3.37 2.43
C ILE A 195 -5.87 -4.36 2.11
N CYS A 196 -6.46 -4.19 0.93
CA CYS A 196 -7.62 -4.96 0.49
C CYS A 196 -7.38 -5.63 -0.86
N LEU A 197 -7.83 -6.87 -0.97
CA LEU A 197 -7.99 -7.57 -2.24
C LEU A 197 -9.30 -7.14 -2.90
N LEU A 198 -9.24 -6.81 -4.19
CA LEU A 198 -10.40 -6.56 -5.03
C LEU A 198 -10.53 -7.62 -6.11
N THR A 199 -11.72 -8.17 -6.26
CA THR A 199 -12.08 -9.15 -7.30
C THR A 199 -13.38 -8.74 -7.98
N ASP A 200 -13.60 -9.25 -9.20
CA ASP A 200 -14.86 -9.10 -9.92
C ASP A 200 -15.59 -10.46 -9.90
N SER A 201 -16.76 -10.50 -9.22
CA SER A 201 -17.53 -11.73 -9.05
C SER A 201 -18.11 -12.30 -10.36
N THR A 202 -18.15 -11.50 -11.41
CA THR A 202 -18.68 -11.91 -12.74
C THR A 202 -17.59 -12.43 -13.66
N ARG A 203 -16.31 -12.31 -13.28
CA ARG A 203 -15.18 -12.75 -14.11
C ARG A 203 -14.45 -13.91 -13.45
N PRO A 204 -14.34 -15.06 -14.13
CA PRO A 204 -13.57 -16.18 -13.61
C PRO A 204 -12.08 -15.86 -13.61
N ILE A 205 -11.43 -16.10 -12.47
CA ILE A 205 -9.97 -16.04 -12.35
C ILE A 205 -9.41 -17.37 -12.81
N GLY A 206 -8.39 -17.33 -13.67
CA GLY A 206 -7.70 -18.51 -14.17
C GLY A 206 -7.02 -19.33 -13.05
N ILE A 207 -6.62 -20.56 -13.36
CA ILE A 207 -6.03 -21.50 -12.37
C ILE A 207 -4.80 -20.89 -11.69
N ALA A 208 -3.90 -20.24 -12.45
CA ALA A 208 -2.73 -19.58 -11.89
C ALA A 208 -3.09 -18.45 -10.92
N GLY A 209 -4.08 -17.63 -11.28
CA GLY A 209 -4.59 -16.57 -10.40
C GLY A 209 -5.21 -17.12 -9.11
N LYS A 210 -5.97 -18.22 -9.20
CA LYS A 210 -6.54 -18.89 -8.01
C LYS A 210 -5.45 -19.40 -7.07
N LYS A 211 -4.37 -19.99 -7.61
CA LYS A 211 -3.22 -20.44 -6.81
C LYS A 211 -2.51 -19.29 -6.11
N LEU A 212 -2.39 -18.14 -6.77
CA LEU A 212 -1.85 -16.95 -6.11
C LEU A 212 -2.80 -16.45 -5.02
N LEU A 213 -4.11 -16.39 -5.27
CA LEU A 213 -5.10 -16.00 -4.26
C LEU A 213 -5.05 -16.91 -3.02
N GLU A 214 -4.89 -18.24 -3.19
CA GLU A 214 -4.70 -19.18 -2.07
C GLU A 214 -3.51 -18.75 -1.20
N ILE A 215 -2.37 -18.39 -1.82
CA ILE A 215 -1.16 -17.93 -1.10
C ILE A 215 -1.38 -16.57 -0.41
N LEU A 216 -2.14 -15.65 -1.04
CA LEU A 216 -2.47 -14.36 -0.44
C LEU A 216 -3.33 -14.50 0.81
N MET A 217 -4.21 -15.51 0.83
CA MET A 217 -5.14 -15.77 1.94
C MET A 217 -4.56 -16.64 3.05
N ASP A 218 -3.41 -17.30 2.82
CA ASP A 218 -2.69 -18.05 3.85
C ASP A 218 -2.24 -17.11 4.98
N SER A 219 -2.77 -17.32 6.18
CA SER A 219 -2.47 -16.53 7.37
C SER A 219 -1.09 -16.85 8.00
N GLU A 220 -0.32 -17.77 7.40
CA GLU A 220 1.03 -18.14 7.84
C GLU A 220 2.09 -17.35 7.06
N GLY A 221 2.55 -16.25 7.67
CA GLY A 221 3.67 -15.45 7.18
C GLY A 221 4.07 -14.37 8.14
#